data_aa2d5d10be4e374ddc1a5ff2b9e583c9
#
_entry.id   aa2d5d10be4e374ddc1a5ff2b9e583c9
#
_cell.length_a   1.000
_cell.length_b   1.000
_cell.length_c   1.000
_cell.angle_alpha   90.00
_cell.angle_beta   90.00
_cell.angle_gamma   90.00
#
_symmetry.space_group_name_H-M   'P 1'
#
loop_
_entity.id
_entity.type
_entity.pdbx_description
1 polymer ?
#
loop_
_entity_poly.entity_id
_entity_poly.type
_entity_poly.pdbx_seq_one_letter_code
_entity_poly.pdbx_strand_id
1 'polypeptide(L)'
;MILYEDADVMVLNKPAGLAVQGGSGITRNVDDMMEVMRDAKGQKPRLVHRLDRETSGCLLIAKTRFAATALTGSFRHRSARKIYWALVAGVPKPKQGRISTYLAKEESEDDTIMRVAKHGDEGASHAVTYYAVVETSAQKLAWVSLKPVTGRTHQLRAHMAHIDHAII
;
A
#
# COMPACT_ATOMS: atom_id res chain seq x y z
N MET A 1 3.14 -9.44 -14.77
CA MET A 1 4.55 -9.63 -15.20
C MET A 1 5.42 -9.85 -13.96
N ILE A 2 6.25 -10.90 -13.97
CA ILE A 2 7.24 -11.17 -12.92
C ILE A 2 8.44 -10.25 -13.16
N LEU A 3 8.84 -9.51 -12.13
CA LEU A 3 10.00 -8.61 -12.15
C LEU A 3 11.28 -9.29 -11.66
N TYR A 4 11.13 -10.20 -10.71
CA TYR A 4 12.21 -10.99 -10.14
C TYR A 4 11.67 -12.31 -9.60
N GLU A 5 12.46 -13.36 -9.67
CA GLU A 5 12.13 -14.66 -9.09
C GLU A 5 13.40 -15.42 -8.74
N ASP A 6 13.41 -16.07 -7.57
CA ASP A 6 14.41 -17.05 -7.16
C ASP A 6 13.73 -18.26 -6.47
N ALA A 7 14.50 -19.05 -5.72
CA ALA A 7 13.96 -20.21 -5.00
C ALA A 7 12.99 -19.84 -3.89
N ASP A 8 13.16 -18.69 -3.26
CA ASP A 8 12.46 -18.30 -2.04
C ASP A 8 11.39 -17.22 -2.26
N VAL A 9 11.57 -16.34 -3.24
CA VAL A 9 10.69 -15.20 -3.46
C VAL A 9 10.36 -14.97 -4.92
N MET A 10 9.26 -14.26 -5.15
CA MET A 10 8.86 -13.71 -6.44
C MET A 10 8.36 -12.28 -6.25
N VAL A 11 8.73 -11.40 -7.16
CA VAL A 11 8.25 -10.01 -7.21
C VAL A 11 7.39 -9.82 -8.45
N LEU A 12 6.13 -9.47 -8.23
CA LEU A 12 5.19 -9.16 -9.31
C LEU A 12 5.09 -7.66 -9.54
N ASN A 13 4.99 -7.24 -10.80
CA ASN A 13 4.45 -5.93 -11.14
C ASN A 13 2.92 -6.03 -11.15
N LYS A 14 2.29 -5.70 -10.02
CA LYS A 14 0.83 -5.71 -9.90
C LYS A 14 0.24 -4.54 -10.71
N PRO A 15 -0.70 -4.78 -11.62
CA PRO A 15 -1.41 -3.68 -12.27
C PRO A 15 -2.37 -2.99 -11.30
N ALA A 16 -2.75 -1.75 -11.62
CA ALA A 16 -3.90 -1.09 -11.01
C ALA A 16 -5.19 -1.86 -11.35
N GLY A 17 -6.20 -1.77 -10.49
CA GLY A 17 -7.48 -2.45 -10.65
C GLY A 17 -7.50 -3.92 -10.18
N LEU A 18 -6.35 -4.56 -9.94
CA LEU A 18 -6.26 -5.93 -9.43
C LEU A 18 -6.12 -5.95 -7.91
N ALA A 19 -7.06 -6.58 -7.22
CA ALA A 19 -6.97 -6.79 -5.79
C ALA A 19 -5.88 -7.83 -5.43
N VAL A 20 -5.24 -7.66 -4.27
CA VAL A 20 -4.25 -8.63 -3.77
C VAL A 20 -4.94 -9.83 -3.14
N GLN A 21 -6.00 -9.61 -2.36
CA GLN A 21 -6.77 -10.64 -1.66
C GLN A 21 -8.25 -10.52 -1.99
N GLY A 22 -8.99 -11.60 -1.78
CA GLY A 22 -10.45 -11.63 -1.88
C GLY A 22 -11.13 -10.73 -0.84
N GLY A 23 -12.41 -10.44 -1.07
CA GLY A 23 -13.27 -9.64 -0.23
C GLY A 23 -14.65 -9.49 -0.87
N SER A 24 -15.56 -8.73 -0.25
CA SER A 24 -16.88 -8.49 -0.82
C SER A 24 -16.78 -7.89 -2.23
N GLY A 25 -17.48 -8.49 -3.19
CA GLY A 25 -17.49 -8.03 -4.59
C GLY A 25 -16.19 -8.24 -5.38
N ILE A 26 -15.18 -8.94 -4.83
CA ILE A 26 -13.92 -9.23 -5.52
C ILE A 26 -13.99 -10.64 -6.13
N THR A 27 -14.10 -10.70 -7.45
CA THR A 27 -14.16 -11.95 -8.21
C THR A 27 -12.78 -12.45 -8.67
N ARG A 28 -11.78 -11.58 -8.69
CA ARG A 28 -10.41 -11.89 -9.14
C ARG A 28 -9.37 -11.17 -8.28
N ASN A 29 -8.41 -11.90 -7.75
CA ASN A 29 -7.33 -11.36 -6.92
C ASN A 29 -6.04 -12.18 -7.10
N VAL A 30 -4.92 -11.63 -6.64
CA VAL A 30 -3.60 -12.26 -6.78
C VAL A 30 -3.53 -13.56 -5.97
N ASP A 31 -4.15 -13.60 -4.77
CA ASP A 31 -4.08 -14.78 -3.90
C ASP A 31 -4.71 -15.99 -4.58
N ASP A 32 -5.88 -15.84 -5.20
CA ASP A 32 -6.53 -16.93 -5.95
C ASP A 32 -5.74 -17.32 -7.20
N MET A 33 -5.14 -16.33 -7.89
CA MET A 33 -4.32 -16.61 -9.07
C MET A 33 -3.06 -17.42 -8.74
N MET A 34 -2.56 -17.38 -7.52
CA MET A 34 -1.42 -18.19 -7.08
C MET A 34 -1.77 -19.67 -6.84
N GLU A 35 -3.04 -20.06 -6.92
CA GLU A 35 -3.44 -21.48 -6.79
C GLU A 35 -2.76 -22.37 -7.84
N VAL A 36 -2.57 -21.87 -9.06
CA VAL A 36 -1.91 -22.63 -10.13
C VAL A 36 -0.38 -22.75 -9.93
N MET A 37 0.16 -22.08 -8.92
CA MET A 37 1.61 -22.05 -8.62
C MET A 37 1.97 -22.96 -7.45
N ARG A 38 1.11 -23.88 -7.07
CA ARG A 38 1.42 -24.88 -6.03
C ARG A 38 2.62 -25.71 -6.44
N ASP A 39 3.52 -25.93 -5.48
CA ASP A 39 4.68 -26.80 -5.67
C ASP A 39 4.27 -28.29 -5.68
N ALA A 40 5.23 -29.17 -5.90
CA ALA A 40 5.02 -30.63 -5.90
C ALA A 40 4.50 -31.17 -4.56
N LYS A 41 4.59 -30.42 -3.46
CA LYS A 41 4.05 -30.73 -2.13
C LYS A 41 2.68 -30.08 -1.90
N GLY A 42 2.09 -29.47 -2.92
CA GLY A 42 0.81 -28.76 -2.84
C GLY A 42 0.85 -27.43 -2.07
N GLN A 43 2.04 -26.88 -1.78
CA GLN A 43 2.17 -25.61 -1.07
C GLN A 43 2.05 -24.44 -2.06
N LYS A 44 1.10 -23.56 -1.76
CA LYS A 44 0.89 -22.31 -2.49
C LYS A 44 1.89 -21.22 -2.03
N PRO A 45 2.40 -20.36 -2.92
CA PRO A 45 3.09 -19.14 -2.53
C PRO A 45 2.24 -18.28 -1.60
N ARG A 46 2.86 -17.45 -0.77
CA ARG A 46 2.19 -16.71 0.31
C ARG A 46 2.37 -15.22 0.18
N LEU A 47 1.29 -14.51 0.39
CA LEU A 47 1.31 -13.06 0.56
C LEU A 47 2.01 -12.69 1.87
N VAL A 48 2.91 -11.72 1.81
CA VAL A 48 3.64 -11.19 2.98
C VAL A 48 3.33 -9.72 3.24
N HIS A 49 2.74 -9.05 2.26
CA HIS A 49 2.16 -7.71 2.35
C HIS A 49 1.07 -7.54 1.29
N ARG A 50 0.47 -6.37 1.26
CA ARG A 50 -0.55 -6.04 0.26
C ARG A 50 -0.34 -4.64 -0.30
N LEU A 51 -0.85 -4.43 -1.51
CA LEU A 51 -1.11 -3.15 -2.15
C LEU A 51 -2.61 -2.98 -2.29
N ASP A 52 -3.09 -1.75 -2.28
CA ASP A 52 -4.50 -1.47 -2.57
C ASP A 52 -4.83 -1.86 -4.01
N ARG A 53 -6.12 -2.08 -4.28
CA ARG A 53 -6.61 -2.48 -5.61
C ARG A 53 -6.10 -1.55 -6.70
N GLU A 54 -6.23 -0.25 -6.51
CA GLU A 54 -5.86 0.78 -7.48
C GLU A 54 -4.36 1.16 -7.45
N THR A 55 -3.58 0.58 -6.53
CA THR A 55 -2.14 0.79 -6.47
C THR A 55 -1.42 -0.24 -7.33
N SER A 56 -0.61 0.21 -8.27
CA SER A 56 0.29 -0.63 -9.07
C SER A 56 1.68 -0.74 -8.43
N GLY A 57 2.49 -1.68 -8.90
CA GLY A 57 3.91 -1.80 -8.55
C GLY A 57 4.30 -3.11 -7.89
N CYS A 58 5.44 -3.08 -7.20
CA CYS A 58 6.10 -4.28 -6.67
C CYS A 58 5.28 -4.95 -5.56
N LEU A 59 4.80 -6.16 -5.83
CA LEU A 59 4.18 -7.05 -4.86
C LEU A 59 5.11 -8.24 -4.61
N LEU A 60 5.64 -8.33 -3.39
CA LEU A 60 6.56 -9.40 -2.98
C LEU A 60 5.77 -10.61 -2.48
N ILE A 61 6.06 -11.76 -3.02
CA ILE A 61 5.45 -13.04 -2.73
C ILE A 61 6.51 -13.99 -2.18
N ALA A 62 6.23 -14.68 -1.09
CA ALA A 62 7.09 -15.74 -0.56
C ALA A 62 6.72 -17.09 -1.18
N LYS A 63 7.71 -17.80 -1.74
CA LYS A 63 7.53 -19.16 -2.29
C LYS A 63 7.70 -20.23 -1.24
N THR A 64 8.49 -19.96 -0.20
CA THR A 64 8.78 -20.89 0.91
C THR A 64 8.22 -20.40 2.25
N ARG A 65 8.01 -21.33 3.19
CA ARG A 65 7.59 -20.99 4.57
C ARG A 65 8.64 -20.13 5.28
N PHE A 66 9.91 -20.42 5.05
CA PHE A 66 11.03 -19.67 5.62
C PHE A 66 10.98 -18.20 5.16
N ALA A 67 10.92 -17.97 3.86
CA ALA A 67 10.78 -16.63 3.30
C ALA A 67 9.52 -15.91 3.80
N ALA A 68 8.37 -16.62 3.88
CA ALA A 68 7.13 -16.05 4.37
C ALA A 68 7.26 -15.53 5.82
N THR A 69 7.90 -16.32 6.70
CA THR A 69 8.12 -15.93 8.10
C THR A 69 9.04 -14.71 8.20
N ALA A 70 10.19 -14.75 7.52
CA ALA A 70 11.18 -13.67 7.54
C ALA A 70 10.61 -12.36 6.99
N LEU A 71 9.95 -12.41 5.83
CA LEU A 71 9.39 -11.23 5.17
C LEU A 71 8.19 -10.66 5.94
N THR A 72 7.28 -11.49 6.45
CA THR A 72 6.18 -11.03 7.30
C THR A 72 6.72 -10.32 8.54
N GLY A 73 7.79 -10.84 9.15
CA GLY A 73 8.50 -10.19 10.24
C GLY A 73 9.03 -8.80 9.83
N SER A 74 9.71 -8.71 8.69
CA SER A 74 10.25 -7.44 8.18
C SER A 74 9.18 -6.38 7.95
N PHE A 75 8.03 -6.75 7.39
CA PHE A 75 6.91 -5.83 7.20
C PHE A 75 6.25 -5.42 8.53
N ARG A 76 6.11 -6.36 9.48
CA ARG A 76 5.53 -6.10 10.81
C ARG A 76 6.42 -5.16 11.62
N HIS A 77 7.72 -5.40 11.65
CA HIS A 77 8.71 -4.61 12.39
C HIS A 77 9.10 -3.31 11.66
N ARG A 78 8.48 -3.02 10.52
CA ARG A 78 8.70 -1.80 9.71
C ARG A 78 10.15 -1.64 9.25
N SER A 79 10.92 -2.72 9.18
CA SER A 79 12.28 -2.71 8.62
C SER A 79 12.26 -2.66 7.08
N ALA A 80 11.19 -3.13 6.45
CA ALA A 80 10.98 -2.98 5.02
C ALA A 80 10.66 -1.51 4.67
N ARG A 81 11.53 -0.88 3.88
CA ARG A 81 11.31 0.47 3.37
C ARG A 81 10.40 0.43 2.15
N LYS A 82 9.26 1.11 2.24
CA LYS A 82 8.30 1.23 1.14
C LYS A 82 8.34 2.65 0.59
N ILE A 83 8.46 2.77 -0.71
CA ILE A 83 8.39 4.05 -1.43
C ILE A 83 7.26 3.94 -2.45
N TYR A 84 6.41 4.94 -2.47
CA TYR A 84 5.32 5.08 -3.43
C TYR A 84 5.50 6.38 -4.19
N TRP A 85 5.15 6.38 -5.44
CA TRP A 85 5.06 7.58 -6.26
C TRP A 85 3.61 7.88 -6.57
N ALA A 86 3.24 9.14 -6.50
CA ALA A 86 1.89 9.58 -6.82
C ALA A 86 1.90 10.92 -7.51
N LEU A 87 0.90 11.15 -8.35
CA LEU A 87 0.53 12.49 -8.80
C LEU A 87 -0.52 13.03 -7.84
N VAL A 88 -0.35 14.28 -7.43
CA VAL A 88 -1.25 14.94 -6.50
C VAL A 88 -1.72 16.29 -7.06
N ALA A 89 -2.93 16.68 -6.67
CA ALA A 89 -3.48 17.98 -7.01
C ALA A 89 -2.70 19.10 -6.29
N GLY A 90 -2.34 20.14 -7.03
CA GLY A 90 -1.56 21.26 -6.52
C GLY A 90 -0.10 20.89 -6.22
N VAL A 91 0.58 21.80 -5.51
CA VAL A 91 2.00 21.65 -5.14
C VAL A 91 2.15 21.82 -3.63
N PRO A 92 2.47 20.75 -2.88
CA PRO A 92 2.65 20.83 -1.42
C PRO A 92 3.68 21.88 -1.01
N LYS A 93 3.33 22.66 0.01
CA LYS A 93 4.23 23.62 0.66
C LYS A 93 4.21 23.35 2.18
N PRO A 94 5.36 23.02 2.77
CA PRO A 94 6.70 22.87 2.18
C PRO A 94 6.79 21.71 1.18
N LYS A 95 7.80 21.72 0.31
CA LYS A 95 8.01 20.67 -0.72
C LYS A 95 8.38 19.30 -0.15
N GLN A 96 8.66 19.23 1.13
CA GLN A 96 8.88 17.97 1.87
C GLN A 96 8.36 18.09 3.29
N GLY A 97 7.92 17.00 3.86
CA GLY A 97 7.37 17.04 5.22
C GLY A 97 7.02 15.67 5.78
N ARG A 98 6.51 15.74 7.00
CA ARG A 98 6.00 14.59 7.76
C ARG A 98 4.55 14.85 8.11
N ILE A 99 3.68 13.93 7.70
CA ILE A 99 2.27 13.91 8.09
C ILE A 99 2.13 12.88 9.20
N SER A 100 1.56 13.30 10.33
CA SER A 100 1.39 12.45 11.51
C SER A 100 0.01 12.70 12.09
N THR A 101 -0.91 11.76 11.88
CA THR A 101 -2.31 11.88 12.29
C THR A 101 -2.81 10.56 12.87
N TYR A 102 -4.04 10.53 13.32
CA TYR A 102 -4.79 9.32 13.57
C TYR A 102 -5.73 9.07 12.40
N LEU A 103 -5.86 7.82 11.97
CA LEU A 103 -6.78 7.41 10.91
C LEU A 103 -7.77 6.41 11.48
N ALA A 104 -9.04 6.63 11.21
CA ALA A 104 -10.13 5.71 11.52
C ALA A 104 -10.89 5.32 10.26
N LYS A 105 -11.50 4.14 10.30
CA LYS A 105 -12.45 3.72 9.27
C LYS A 105 -13.77 4.47 9.49
N GLU A 106 -14.34 4.94 8.41
CA GLU A 106 -15.71 5.41 8.34
C GLU A 106 -16.45 4.47 7.39
N GLU A 107 -17.44 3.77 7.94
CA GLU A 107 -18.29 2.89 7.14
C GLU A 107 -19.32 3.75 6.42
N SER A 108 -19.34 3.70 5.10
CA SER A 108 -20.36 4.25 4.23
C SER A 108 -21.09 3.09 3.55
N GLU A 109 -22.32 3.29 3.11
CA GLU A 109 -23.15 2.24 2.49
C GLU A 109 -22.48 1.54 1.31
N ASP A 110 -21.60 2.24 0.59
CA ASP A 110 -20.97 1.71 -0.64
C ASP A 110 -19.45 1.47 -0.52
N ASP A 111 -18.75 2.02 0.48
CA ASP A 111 -17.28 1.86 0.59
C ASP A 111 -16.77 2.15 2.01
N THR A 112 -15.60 1.61 2.32
CA THR A 112 -14.88 1.93 3.55
C THR A 112 -13.90 3.07 3.30
N ILE A 113 -14.23 4.25 3.80
CA ILE A 113 -13.39 5.44 3.68
C ILE A 113 -12.50 5.56 4.92
N MET A 114 -11.22 5.88 4.71
CA MET A 114 -10.32 6.24 5.80
C MET A 114 -10.31 7.76 5.97
N ARG A 115 -10.63 8.23 7.18
CA ARG A 115 -10.58 9.66 7.53
C ARG A 115 -9.55 9.94 8.61
N VAL A 116 -9.11 11.18 8.67
CA VAL A 116 -8.33 11.68 9.80
C VAL A 116 -9.24 11.79 11.02
N ALA A 117 -8.79 11.24 12.11
CA ALA A 117 -9.48 11.15 13.39
C ALA A 117 -8.64 11.82 14.50
N LYS A 118 -9.23 12.00 15.68
CA LYS A 118 -8.52 12.48 16.87
C LYS A 118 -7.93 11.31 17.65
N HIS A 119 -6.95 11.61 18.48
CA HIS A 119 -6.45 10.65 19.46
C HIS A 119 -7.59 10.28 20.43
N GLY A 120 -7.84 8.98 20.59
CA GLY A 120 -8.91 8.48 21.46
C GLY A 120 -10.23 8.19 20.76
N ASP A 121 -10.41 8.60 19.50
CA ASP A 121 -11.60 8.20 18.73
C ASP A 121 -11.61 6.68 18.53
N GLU A 122 -12.81 6.09 18.51
CA GLU A 122 -12.98 4.66 18.33
C GLU A 122 -12.37 4.19 16.99
N GLY A 123 -11.61 3.11 17.02
CA GLY A 123 -10.94 2.57 15.84
C GLY A 123 -9.81 3.41 15.28
N ALA A 124 -9.49 4.56 15.88
CA ALA A 124 -8.41 5.43 15.43
C ALA A 124 -7.02 4.81 15.67
N SER A 125 -6.19 4.83 14.67
CA SER A 125 -4.82 4.31 14.73
C SER A 125 -3.81 5.33 14.22
N HIS A 126 -2.73 5.52 14.97
CA HIS A 126 -1.66 6.44 14.58
C HIS A 126 -1.03 6.06 13.25
N ALA A 127 -0.86 7.04 12.39
CA ALA A 127 -0.29 6.92 11.05
C ALA A 127 0.75 8.01 10.80
N VAL A 128 1.85 7.60 10.14
CA VAL A 128 2.96 8.51 9.79
C VAL A 128 3.38 8.27 8.35
N THR A 129 3.47 9.35 7.57
CA THR A 129 3.97 9.36 6.20
C THR A 129 4.96 10.51 6.03
N TYR A 130 6.10 10.26 5.41
CA TYR A 130 6.97 11.30 4.89
C TYR A 130 6.67 11.50 3.40
N TYR A 131 6.72 12.74 2.94
CA TYR A 131 6.58 13.08 1.53
C TYR A 131 7.69 14.02 1.07
N ALA A 132 7.99 13.96 -0.22
CA ALA A 132 8.86 14.91 -0.90
C ALA A 132 8.36 15.13 -2.32
N VAL A 133 8.28 16.39 -2.73
CA VAL A 133 7.97 16.75 -4.12
C VAL A 133 9.18 16.43 -4.99
N VAL A 134 8.98 15.61 -6.01
CA VAL A 134 10.01 15.23 -6.99
C VAL A 134 10.00 16.22 -8.13
N GLU A 135 8.82 16.51 -8.68
CA GLU A 135 8.65 17.43 -9.82
C GLU A 135 7.27 18.09 -9.77
N THR A 136 7.12 19.21 -10.47
CA THR A 136 5.87 19.96 -10.51
C THR A 136 5.50 20.33 -11.95
N SER A 137 4.22 20.41 -12.24
CA SER A 137 3.70 20.89 -13.52
C SER A 137 2.70 22.02 -13.32
N ALA A 138 3.00 23.17 -13.91
CA ALA A 138 2.16 24.37 -13.99
C ALA A 138 1.53 24.81 -12.64
N GLN A 139 2.17 24.55 -11.51
CA GLN A 139 1.65 24.80 -10.15
C GLN A 139 0.32 24.06 -9.84
N LYS A 140 -0.17 23.22 -10.75
CA LYS A 140 -1.44 22.51 -10.64
C LYS A 140 -1.29 21.06 -10.21
N LEU A 141 -0.14 20.47 -10.48
CA LEU A 141 0.18 19.08 -10.21
C LEU A 141 1.59 18.95 -9.62
N ALA A 142 1.77 17.99 -8.76
CA ALA A 142 3.08 17.57 -8.30
C ALA A 142 3.22 16.05 -8.37
N TRP A 143 4.39 15.61 -8.81
CA TRP A 143 4.85 14.25 -8.60
C TRP A 143 5.53 14.18 -7.24
N VAL A 144 5.03 13.29 -6.37
CA VAL A 144 5.54 13.15 -5.00
C VAL A 144 6.05 11.74 -4.73
N SER A 145 7.11 11.68 -3.97
CA SER A 145 7.61 10.46 -3.33
C SER A 145 7.02 10.38 -1.93
N LEU A 146 6.39 9.25 -1.60
CA LEU A 146 5.71 8.99 -0.35
C LEU A 146 6.35 7.81 0.37
N LYS A 147 6.75 8.00 1.63
CA LYS A 147 7.34 6.96 2.48
C LYS A 147 6.48 6.74 3.71
N PRO A 148 5.55 5.76 3.69
CA PRO A 148 4.78 5.41 4.88
C PRO A 148 5.67 4.69 5.90
N VAL A 149 5.65 5.16 7.15
CA VAL A 149 6.28 4.48 8.30
C VAL A 149 5.33 3.44 8.87
N THR A 150 4.05 3.73 8.89
CA THR A 150 2.96 2.83 9.26
C THR A 150 2.29 2.28 8.00
N GLY A 151 1.42 1.27 8.12
CA GLY A 151 0.73 0.64 6.98
C GLY A 151 -0.77 0.55 7.22
N ARG A 152 -1.46 1.69 7.43
CA ARG A 152 -2.91 1.72 7.57
C ARG A 152 -3.57 1.66 6.20
N THR A 153 -4.78 1.13 6.14
CA THR A 153 -5.57 1.10 4.91
C THR A 153 -5.69 2.51 4.34
N HIS A 154 -5.56 2.68 3.03
CA HIS A 154 -5.66 3.96 2.30
C HIS A 154 -4.87 5.12 2.91
N GLN A 155 -3.83 4.83 3.73
CA GLN A 155 -3.07 5.83 4.50
C GLN A 155 -2.55 6.98 3.64
N LEU A 156 -1.94 6.67 2.51
CA LEU A 156 -1.34 7.70 1.65
C LEU A 156 -2.41 8.60 1.04
N ARG A 157 -3.55 8.04 0.65
CA ARG A 157 -4.69 8.82 0.13
C ARG A 157 -5.24 9.76 1.19
N ALA A 158 -5.52 9.25 2.39
CA ALA A 158 -6.02 10.05 3.51
C ALA A 158 -5.06 11.16 3.93
N HIS A 159 -3.75 10.85 3.99
CA HIS A 159 -2.73 11.84 4.37
C HIS A 159 -2.54 12.92 3.32
N MET A 160 -2.49 12.58 2.04
CA MET A 160 -2.35 13.60 0.99
C MET A 160 -3.60 14.47 0.87
N ALA A 161 -4.80 13.88 1.00
CA ALA A 161 -6.05 14.65 1.07
C ALA A 161 -6.11 15.56 2.29
N HIS A 162 -5.59 15.11 3.45
CA HIS A 162 -5.56 15.91 4.69
C HIS A 162 -4.72 17.18 4.58
N ILE A 163 -3.71 17.20 3.73
CA ILE A 163 -2.90 18.39 3.45
C ILE A 163 -3.34 19.11 2.17
N ASP A 164 -4.57 18.90 1.72
CA ASP A 164 -5.21 19.52 0.54
C ASP A 164 -4.55 19.19 -0.81
N HIS A 165 -3.81 18.07 -0.87
CA HIS A 165 -3.12 17.60 -2.07
C HIS A 165 -3.51 16.14 -2.39
N ALA A 166 -4.79 15.91 -2.68
CA ALA A 166 -5.30 14.57 -2.98
C ALA A 166 -4.54 13.88 -4.12
N ILE A 167 -4.35 12.58 -4.00
CA ILE A 167 -3.83 11.72 -5.08
C ILE A 167 -4.89 11.65 -6.19
N ILE A 168 -4.46 11.82 -7.45
CA ILE A 168 -5.29 11.84 -8.65
C ILE A 168 -5.46 10.42 -9.18
#